data_283572d33b98cfea0fd7f96b24298465
#
_entry.id   283572d33b98cfea0fd7f96b24298465
#
_cell.length_a   1.000
_cell.length_b   1.000
_cell.length_c   1.000
_cell.angle_alpha   90.00
_cell.angle_beta   90.00
_cell.angle_gamma   90.00
#
_symmetry.space_group_name_H-M   'P 1'
#
loop_
_entity.id
_entity.type
_entity.pdbx_description
1 polymer ?
#
loop_
_entity_poly.entity_id
_entity_poly.type
_entity_poly.pdbx_seq_one_letter_code
_entity_poly.pdbx_strand_id
1 'polypeptide(L)'
;MLFLKNVSFAYNGQPELLKNISFELSQGEHLSLMGESGCGKSTLLKVIYGLVDVQEGSVLFHNERVWGPSRQLVPGFKTMKYLAQDFGLGPYYTVAENVGKFISNLDLDYKKERVMELLTLVGMERFAPLKALNLSGGEKQRVALAMALAQEPQLLLLDEPFSQVDNFRKNDL
;
A
#
# COMPACT_ATOMS: atom_id res chain seq x y z
N MET A 1 -9.90 12.51 2.76
CA MET A 1 -8.96 13.61 2.93
C MET A 1 -7.98 13.25 4.03
N LEU A 2 -6.68 13.38 3.77
CA LEU A 2 -5.59 13.07 4.71
C LEU A 2 -4.93 14.37 5.16
N PHE A 3 -4.67 14.51 6.47
CA PHE A 3 -3.94 15.65 7.02
C PHE A 3 -2.83 15.17 7.94
N LEU A 4 -1.64 15.72 7.75
CA LEU A 4 -0.54 15.62 8.69
C LEU A 4 -0.31 16.98 9.33
N LYS A 5 -0.16 17.03 10.65
CA LYS A 5 0.09 18.25 11.40
C LYS A 5 1.30 18.08 12.29
N ASN A 6 2.40 18.75 11.96
CA ASN A 6 3.65 18.82 12.73
C ASN A 6 4.14 17.43 13.17
N VAL A 7 4.09 16.46 12.25
CA VAL A 7 4.46 15.08 12.55
C VAL A 7 5.97 14.97 12.67
N SER A 8 6.44 14.54 13.87
CA SER A 8 7.83 14.19 14.14
C SER A 8 7.92 12.74 14.62
N PHE A 9 9.01 12.07 14.24
CA PHE A 9 9.25 10.68 14.61
C PHE A 9 10.74 10.34 14.65
N ALA A 10 11.13 9.58 15.66
CA ALA A 10 12.44 8.94 15.77
C ALA A 10 12.28 7.48 16.19
N TYR A 11 13.15 6.59 15.73
CA TYR A 11 13.28 5.27 16.31
C TYR A 11 14.03 5.35 17.66
N ASN A 12 13.71 4.45 18.58
CA ASN A 12 14.32 4.43 19.92
C ASN A 12 15.84 4.51 19.83
N GLY A 13 16.41 5.52 20.52
CA GLY A 13 17.84 5.75 20.58
C GLY A 13 18.48 6.31 19.31
N GLN A 14 17.69 6.72 18.33
CA GLN A 14 18.17 7.32 17.08
C GLN A 14 17.78 8.80 16.97
N PRO A 15 18.52 9.59 16.16
CA PRO A 15 18.12 10.95 15.82
C PRO A 15 16.73 11.00 15.18
N GLU A 16 16.09 12.15 15.29
CA GLU A 16 14.81 12.42 14.68
C GLU A 16 14.86 12.25 13.15
N LEU A 17 14.09 11.28 12.65
CA LEU A 17 14.06 10.91 11.24
C LEU A 17 13.02 11.74 10.46
N LEU A 18 11.85 11.96 11.04
CA LEU A 18 10.82 12.84 10.50
C LEU A 18 10.74 14.08 11.38
N LYS A 19 10.82 15.27 10.78
CA LYS A 19 10.90 16.55 11.50
C LYS A 19 9.79 17.47 11.03
N ASN A 20 8.80 17.69 11.88
CA ASN A 20 7.74 18.68 11.68
C ASN A 20 7.07 18.60 10.31
N ILE A 21 6.72 17.39 9.87
CA ILE A 21 6.08 17.15 8.57
C ILE A 21 4.61 17.56 8.62
N SER A 22 4.22 18.46 7.72
CA SER A 22 2.84 18.92 7.59
C SER A 22 2.46 19.01 6.13
N PHE A 23 1.36 18.37 5.76
CA PHE A 23 0.72 18.51 4.45
C PHE A 23 -0.73 18.01 4.50
N GLU A 24 -1.47 18.29 3.44
CA GLU A 24 -2.81 17.76 3.23
C GLU A 24 -2.88 17.10 1.85
N LEU A 25 -3.76 16.10 1.72
CA LEU A 25 -4.05 15.41 0.48
C LEU A 25 -5.56 15.26 0.34
N SER A 26 -6.10 15.85 -0.71
CA SER A 26 -7.53 15.78 -1.03
C SER A 26 -7.88 14.51 -1.79
N GLN A 27 -9.17 14.24 -1.93
CA GLN A 27 -9.64 13.12 -2.76
C GLN A 27 -9.28 13.34 -4.23
N GLY A 28 -8.75 12.30 -4.86
CA GLY A 28 -8.32 12.34 -6.26
C GLY A 28 -6.91 12.92 -6.47
N GLU A 29 -6.25 13.38 -5.41
CA GLU A 29 -4.86 13.85 -5.51
C GLU A 29 -3.85 12.70 -5.37
N HIS A 30 -2.70 12.88 -6.01
CA HIS A 30 -1.55 12.00 -5.93
C HIS A 30 -0.34 12.75 -5.35
N LEU A 31 0.30 12.15 -4.35
CA LEU A 31 1.51 12.70 -3.74
C LEU A 31 2.66 11.70 -3.92
N SER A 32 3.76 12.16 -4.53
CA SER A 32 4.98 11.37 -4.64
C SER A 32 6.02 11.84 -3.62
N LEU A 33 6.54 10.89 -2.83
CA LEU A 33 7.62 11.13 -1.88
C LEU A 33 8.95 10.80 -2.56
N MET A 34 9.78 11.82 -2.77
CA MET A 34 11.11 11.68 -3.36
C MET A 34 12.20 11.97 -2.33
N GLY A 35 13.34 11.31 -2.47
CA GLY A 35 14.50 11.50 -1.59
C GLY A 35 15.41 10.27 -1.59
N GLU A 36 16.58 10.42 -1.02
CA GLU A 36 17.60 9.37 -0.90
C GLU A 36 17.08 8.15 -0.13
N SER A 37 17.78 7.01 -0.30
CA SER A 37 17.49 5.82 0.51
C SER A 37 17.76 6.13 1.99
N GLY A 38 16.84 5.69 2.86
CA GLY A 38 16.97 5.93 4.31
C GLY A 38 16.48 7.29 4.81
N CYS A 39 16.04 8.23 3.95
CA CYS A 39 15.56 9.55 4.40
C CYS A 39 14.17 9.53 5.09
N GLY A 40 13.55 8.36 5.30
CA GLY A 40 12.31 8.23 6.06
C GLY A 40 11.02 8.07 5.25
N LYS A 41 11.06 7.89 3.91
CA LYS A 41 9.86 7.71 3.07
C LYS A 41 8.96 6.57 3.57
N SER A 42 9.51 5.37 3.70
CA SER A 42 8.77 4.21 4.22
C SER A 42 8.29 4.42 5.66
N THR A 43 9.07 5.13 6.48
CA THR A 43 8.67 5.47 7.85
C THR A 43 7.49 6.43 7.86
N LEU A 44 7.48 7.43 6.98
CA LEU A 44 6.35 8.35 6.85
C LEU A 44 5.08 7.60 6.42
N LEU A 45 5.17 6.68 5.45
CA LEU A 45 4.04 5.85 5.04
C LEU A 45 3.52 4.97 6.19
N LYS A 46 4.43 4.39 7.00
CA LYS A 46 4.07 3.62 8.20
C LYS A 46 3.39 4.47 9.26
N VAL A 47 3.85 5.70 9.48
CA VAL A 47 3.20 6.68 10.37
C VAL A 47 1.80 7.00 9.87
N ILE A 48 1.64 7.30 8.58
CA ILE A 48 0.33 7.62 7.96
C ILE A 48 -0.63 6.44 8.12
N TYR A 49 -0.16 5.22 7.96
CA TYR A 49 -0.98 4.02 8.09
C TYR A 49 -1.24 3.59 9.53
N GLY A 50 -0.54 4.17 10.52
CA GLY A 50 -0.67 3.80 11.92
C GLY A 50 0.09 2.52 12.30
N LEU A 51 1.15 2.15 11.58
CA LEU A 51 2.05 1.02 11.93
C LEU A 51 3.07 1.39 13.00
N VAL A 52 3.29 2.68 13.21
CA VAL A 52 4.16 3.22 14.27
C VAL A 52 3.47 4.40 14.95
N ASP A 53 3.78 4.62 16.20
CA ASP A 53 3.21 5.73 16.96
C ASP A 53 3.86 7.06 16.57
N VAL A 54 3.06 8.10 16.40
CA VAL A 54 3.53 9.47 16.24
C VAL A 54 4.04 9.99 17.58
N GLN A 55 5.26 10.53 17.63
CA GLN A 55 5.83 11.12 18.85
C GLN A 55 5.28 12.53 19.06
N GLU A 56 5.28 13.36 18.00
CA GLU A 56 4.71 14.69 18.02
C GLU A 56 3.78 14.90 16.82
N GLY A 57 2.78 15.76 16.99
CA GLY A 57 1.82 16.06 15.94
C GLY A 57 0.69 15.03 15.82
N SER A 58 0.09 14.98 14.65
CA SER A 58 -1.04 14.05 14.39
C SER A 58 -1.24 13.76 12.92
N VAL A 59 -1.77 12.56 12.63
CA VAL A 59 -2.30 12.16 11.33
C VAL A 59 -3.81 12.04 11.46
N LEU A 60 -4.53 12.67 10.54
CA LEU A 60 -6.00 12.61 10.47
C LEU A 60 -6.40 12.07 9.09
N PHE A 61 -7.32 11.12 9.08
CA PHE A 61 -7.96 10.62 7.87
C PHE A 61 -9.48 10.76 8.02
N HIS A 62 -10.12 11.48 7.09
CA HIS A 62 -11.54 11.87 7.20
C HIS A 62 -11.90 12.55 8.54
N ASN A 63 -11.00 13.42 9.05
CA ASN A 63 -11.08 14.11 10.34
C ASN A 63 -10.98 13.19 11.57
N GLU A 64 -10.77 11.90 11.42
CA GLU A 64 -10.51 10.96 12.49
C GLU A 64 -9.01 10.73 12.65
N ARG A 65 -8.54 10.65 13.90
CA ARG A 65 -7.12 10.45 14.17
C ARG A 65 -6.70 9.02 13.86
N VAL A 66 -5.63 8.88 13.08
CA VAL A 66 -4.93 7.61 12.90
C VAL A 66 -4.05 7.38 14.12
N TRP A 67 -4.29 6.25 14.81
CA TRP A 67 -3.52 5.86 15.98
C TRP A 67 -2.49 4.81 15.61
N GLY A 68 -1.36 4.82 16.32
CA GLY A 68 -0.36 3.78 16.23
C GLY A 68 -0.64 2.59 17.16
N PRO A 69 0.31 1.61 17.24
CA PRO A 69 0.13 0.33 17.94
C PRO A 69 -0.15 0.47 19.44
N SER A 70 0.26 1.57 20.07
CA SER A 70 -0.01 1.82 21.50
C SER A 70 -1.49 1.99 21.82
N ARG A 71 -2.33 2.35 20.85
CA ARG A 71 -3.74 2.66 21.02
C ARG A 71 -4.68 1.91 20.09
N GLN A 72 -4.18 1.37 19.00
CA GLN A 72 -4.97 0.68 18.00
C GLN A 72 -4.31 -0.64 17.58
N LEU A 73 -4.98 -1.76 17.83
CA LEU A 73 -4.45 -3.09 17.55
C LEU A 73 -4.35 -3.38 16.05
N VAL A 74 -5.33 -2.92 15.26
CA VAL A 74 -5.36 -3.07 13.80
C VAL A 74 -5.01 -1.72 13.18
N PRO A 75 -3.89 -1.61 12.45
CA PRO A 75 -3.46 -0.33 11.88
C PRO A 75 -4.40 0.17 10.78
N GLY A 76 -4.47 1.50 10.68
CA GLY A 76 -5.24 2.19 9.65
C GLY A 76 -6.75 2.11 9.80
N PHE A 77 -7.45 2.60 8.80
CA PHE A 77 -8.91 2.45 8.65
C PHE A 77 -9.21 1.39 7.58
N LYS A 78 -10.42 0.84 7.61
CA LYS A 78 -10.86 -0.19 6.64
C LYS A 78 -10.64 0.24 5.18
N THR A 79 -10.80 1.53 4.90
CA THR A 79 -10.64 2.13 3.57
C THR A 79 -9.23 2.65 3.28
N MET A 80 -8.27 2.43 4.17
CA MET A 80 -6.84 2.68 3.93
C MET A 80 -6.15 1.37 3.57
N LYS A 81 -5.23 1.42 2.61
CA LYS A 81 -4.36 0.28 2.27
C LYS A 81 -2.92 0.72 2.17
N TYR A 82 -2.05 -0.09 2.74
CA TYR A 82 -0.60 0.06 2.68
C TYR A 82 -0.01 -1.15 1.96
N LEU A 83 0.62 -0.92 0.84
CA LEU A 83 1.35 -1.92 0.07
C LEU A 83 2.83 -1.83 0.43
N ALA A 84 3.27 -2.74 1.29
CA ALA A 84 4.67 -2.90 1.67
C ALA A 84 5.45 -3.67 0.60
N GLN A 85 6.77 -3.68 0.73
CA GLN A 85 7.68 -4.38 -0.20
C GLN A 85 7.51 -5.91 -0.20
N ASP A 86 6.98 -6.51 0.85
CA ASP A 86 6.78 -7.96 0.99
C ASP A 86 5.50 -8.50 0.33
N PHE A 87 4.70 -7.61 -0.27
CA PHE A 87 3.50 -7.87 -1.05
C PHE A 87 2.34 -8.60 -0.36
N GLY A 88 2.54 -9.33 0.74
CA GLY A 88 1.51 -10.06 1.48
C GLY A 88 0.72 -11.11 0.69
N LEU A 89 1.29 -11.62 -0.42
CA LEU A 89 0.65 -12.66 -1.23
C LEU A 89 0.75 -14.03 -0.56
N GLY A 90 -0.33 -14.80 -0.64
CA GLY A 90 -0.31 -16.22 -0.30
C GLY A 90 0.43 -17.02 -1.39
N PRO A 91 1.64 -17.57 -1.12
CA PRO A 91 2.48 -18.14 -2.17
C PRO A 91 1.88 -19.37 -2.86
N TYR A 92 1.06 -20.13 -2.15
CA TYR A 92 0.43 -21.35 -2.64
C TYR A 92 -0.94 -21.14 -3.27
N TYR A 93 -1.54 -19.96 -3.12
CA TYR A 93 -2.75 -19.57 -3.81
C TYR A 93 -2.44 -19.13 -5.24
N THR A 94 -3.42 -19.30 -6.12
CA THR A 94 -3.35 -18.75 -7.47
C THR A 94 -3.38 -17.21 -7.44
N VAL A 95 -2.98 -16.60 -8.53
CA VAL A 95 -3.08 -15.15 -8.72
C VAL A 95 -4.54 -14.68 -8.55
N ALA A 96 -5.48 -15.40 -9.17
CA ALA A 96 -6.91 -15.10 -9.05
C ALA A 96 -7.42 -15.24 -7.61
N GLU A 97 -7.01 -16.28 -6.88
CA GLU A 97 -7.37 -16.49 -5.47
C GLU A 97 -6.82 -15.37 -4.57
N ASN A 98 -5.58 -14.95 -4.79
CA ASN A 98 -4.98 -13.85 -4.04
C ASN A 98 -5.80 -12.55 -4.21
N VAL A 99 -6.12 -12.17 -5.44
CA VAL A 99 -6.92 -10.96 -5.73
C VAL A 99 -8.34 -11.12 -5.21
N GLY A 100 -8.96 -12.29 -5.43
CA GLY A 100 -10.34 -12.56 -5.03
C GLY A 100 -10.56 -12.74 -3.52
N LYS A 101 -9.49 -12.81 -2.73
CA LYS A 101 -9.57 -13.02 -1.27
C LYS A 101 -10.44 -11.99 -0.55
N PHE A 102 -10.45 -10.76 -1.02
CA PHE A 102 -11.15 -9.63 -0.39
C PHE A 102 -12.46 -9.26 -1.08
N ILE A 103 -12.84 -9.96 -2.14
CA ILE A 103 -14.11 -9.78 -2.85
C ILE A 103 -15.13 -10.74 -2.25
N SER A 104 -16.37 -10.26 -2.06
CA SER A 104 -17.46 -11.06 -1.49
C SER A 104 -17.71 -12.35 -2.26
N ASN A 105 -18.05 -13.42 -1.54
CA ASN A 105 -18.48 -14.71 -2.12
C ASN A 105 -19.99 -14.82 -2.32
N LEU A 106 -20.76 -13.76 -2.08
CA LEU A 106 -22.23 -13.78 -2.24
C LEU A 106 -22.65 -13.90 -3.70
N ASP A 107 -21.83 -13.37 -4.61
CA ASP A 107 -22.01 -13.48 -6.06
C ASP A 107 -20.68 -13.93 -6.67
N LEU A 108 -20.63 -15.19 -7.08
CA LEU A 108 -19.41 -15.81 -7.60
C LEU A 108 -19.09 -15.35 -9.04
N ASP A 109 -20.10 -15.02 -9.83
CA ASP A 109 -19.93 -14.54 -11.20
C ASP A 109 -19.38 -13.11 -11.16
N TYR A 110 -19.97 -12.21 -10.36
CA TYR A 110 -19.41 -10.88 -10.11
C TYR A 110 -17.97 -10.94 -9.60
N LYS A 111 -17.72 -11.82 -8.62
CA LYS A 111 -16.36 -11.98 -8.07
C LYS A 111 -15.36 -12.36 -9.16
N LYS A 112 -15.69 -13.34 -10.01
CA LYS A 112 -14.83 -13.81 -11.09
C LYS A 112 -14.56 -12.70 -12.11
N GLU A 113 -15.60 -11.98 -12.51
CA GLU A 113 -15.50 -10.85 -13.43
C GLU A 113 -14.62 -9.74 -12.86
N ARG A 114 -14.86 -9.35 -11.60
CA ARG A 114 -14.08 -8.31 -10.92
C ARG A 114 -12.61 -8.68 -10.75
N VAL A 115 -12.30 -9.94 -10.43
CA VAL A 115 -10.93 -10.44 -10.36
C VAL A 115 -10.24 -10.28 -11.72
N MET A 116 -10.90 -10.69 -12.81
CA MET A 116 -10.32 -10.60 -14.15
C MET A 116 -10.13 -9.16 -14.61
N GLU A 117 -11.06 -8.27 -14.31
CA GLU A 117 -10.94 -6.83 -14.56
C GLU A 117 -9.70 -6.25 -13.87
N LEU A 118 -9.53 -6.53 -12.58
CA LEU A 118 -8.38 -6.05 -11.81
C LEU A 118 -7.04 -6.62 -12.31
N LEU A 119 -7.04 -7.90 -12.70
CA LEU A 119 -5.84 -8.52 -13.28
C LEU A 119 -5.51 -7.94 -14.66
N THR A 120 -6.50 -7.63 -15.48
CA THR A 120 -6.30 -6.96 -16.77
C THR A 120 -5.72 -5.55 -16.58
N LEU A 121 -6.21 -4.80 -15.58
CA LEU A 121 -5.71 -3.48 -15.25
C LEU A 121 -4.19 -3.46 -14.96
N VAL A 122 -3.67 -4.53 -14.35
CA VAL A 122 -2.24 -4.66 -14.02
C VAL A 122 -1.47 -5.55 -15.02
N GLY A 123 -2.09 -6.00 -16.11
CA GLY A 123 -1.47 -6.85 -17.14
C GLY A 123 -1.11 -8.25 -16.65
N MET A 124 -1.93 -8.82 -15.76
CA MET A 124 -1.68 -10.13 -15.13
C MET A 124 -2.77 -11.17 -15.41
N GLU A 125 -3.68 -10.92 -16.36
CA GLU A 125 -4.81 -11.79 -16.69
C GLU A 125 -4.37 -13.21 -17.10
N ARG A 126 -3.26 -13.33 -17.84
CA ARG A 126 -2.72 -14.62 -18.30
C ARG A 126 -2.16 -15.46 -17.16
N PHE A 127 -1.80 -14.84 -16.08
CA PHE A 127 -1.22 -15.47 -14.90
C PHE A 127 -2.29 -15.89 -13.87
N ALA A 128 -3.57 -15.59 -14.11
CA ALA A 128 -4.67 -15.87 -13.18
C ALA A 128 -4.65 -17.29 -12.57
N PRO A 129 -4.42 -18.38 -13.34
CA PRO A 129 -4.40 -19.75 -12.81
C PRO A 129 -3.06 -20.13 -12.15
N LEU A 130 -2.01 -19.34 -12.29
CA LEU A 130 -0.69 -19.67 -11.75
C LEU A 130 -0.62 -19.37 -10.24
N LYS A 131 0.15 -20.19 -9.51
CA LYS A 131 0.45 -19.91 -8.10
C LYS A 131 1.39 -18.71 -7.96
N ALA A 132 1.15 -17.87 -6.96
CA ALA A 132 1.95 -16.69 -6.71
C ALA A 132 3.44 -17.00 -6.41
N LEU A 133 3.74 -18.22 -5.94
CA LEU A 133 5.11 -18.70 -5.75
C LEU A 133 5.94 -18.64 -7.05
N ASN A 134 5.32 -18.91 -8.20
CA ASN A 134 5.98 -19.01 -9.50
C ASN A 134 6.16 -17.65 -10.21
N LEU A 135 5.75 -16.55 -9.60
CA LEU A 135 5.87 -15.22 -10.16
C LEU A 135 7.23 -14.60 -9.85
N SER A 136 7.75 -13.82 -10.80
CA SER A 136 8.86 -12.89 -10.57
C SER A 136 8.49 -11.80 -9.56
N GLY A 137 9.49 -11.07 -9.05
CA GLY A 137 9.25 -9.97 -8.11
C GLY A 137 8.31 -8.89 -8.66
N GLY A 138 8.53 -8.44 -9.89
CA GLY A 138 7.69 -7.44 -10.53
C GLY A 138 6.26 -7.93 -10.81
N GLU A 139 6.08 -9.22 -11.13
CA GLU A 139 4.75 -9.83 -11.28
C GLU A 139 4.02 -9.92 -9.94
N LYS A 140 4.72 -10.32 -8.86
CA LYS A 140 4.18 -10.31 -7.50
C LYS A 140 3.71 -8.93 -7.09
N GLN A 141 4.46 -7.90 -7.42
CA GLN A 141 4.14 -6.51 -7.14
C GLN A 141 2.86 -6.06 -7.85
N ARG A 142 2.70 -6.39 -9.14
CA ARG A 142 1.48 -6.10 -9.90
C ARG A 142 0.26 -6.82 -9.32
N VAL A 143 0.40 -8.10 -8.97
CA VAL A 143 -0.69 -8.86 -8.32
C VAL A 143 -1.06 -8.26 -6.96
N ALA A 144 -0.07 -7.85 -6.16
CA ALA A 144 -0.32 -7.20 -4.87
C ALA A 144 -1.05 -5.85 -5.02
N LEU A 145 -0.76 -5.10 -6.08
CA LEU A 145 -1.51 -3.89 -6.42
C LEU A 145 -2.97 -4.22 -6.76
N ALA A 146 -3.22 -5.23 -7.61
CA ALA A 146 -4.58 -5.68 -7.90
C ALA A 146 -5.33 -6.13 -6.63
N MET A 147 -4.66 -6.87 -5.74
CA MET A 147 -5.20 -7.30 -4.45
C MET A 147 -5.53 -6.12 -3.52
N ALA A 148 -4.72 -5.06 -3.52
CA ALA A 148 -5.01 -3.84 -2.78
C ALA A 148 -6.22 -3.10 -3.35
N LEU A 149 -6.32 -2.99 -4.68
CA LEU A 149 -7.43 -2.35 -5.38
C LEU A 149 -8.75 -3.12 -5.22
N ALA A 150 -8.70 -4.46 -5.08
CA ALA A 150 -9.87 -5.29 -4.80
C ALA A 150 -10.60 -4.92 -3.50
N GLN A 151 -9.93 -4.20 -2.61
CA GLN A 151 -10.50 -3.73 -1.35
C GLN A 151 -11.10 -2.31 -1.45
N GLU A 152 -11.14 -1.72 -2.65
CA GLU A 152 -11.70 -0.40 -2.94
C GLU A 152 -11.20 0.70 -1.96
N PRO A 153 -9.88 0.90 -1.84
CA PRO A 153 -9.33 1.84 -0.88
C PRO A 153 -9.65 3.28 -1.28
N GLN A 154 -9.94 4.11 -0.27
CA GLN A 154 -10.02 5.56 -0.43
C GLN A 154 -8.64 6.23 -0.29
N LEU A 155 -7.71 5.57 0.41
CA LEU A 155 -6.30 5.96 0.48
C LEU A 155 -5.42 4.74 0.24
N LEU A 156 -4.57 4.83 -0.79
CA LEU A 156 -3.59 3.80 -1.13
C LEU A 156 -2.18 4.35 -0.90
N LEU A 157 -1.43 3.71 -0.01
CA LEU A 157 -0.06 4.02 0.32
C LEU A 157 0.85 2.97 -0.32
N LEU A 158 1.74 3.41 -1.20
CA LEU A 158 2.64 2.53 -1.96
C LEU A 158 4.10 2.78 -1.55
N ASP A 159 4.76 1.76 -1.02
CA ASP A 159 6.15 1.82 -0.61
C ASP A 159 7.04 1.19 -1.70
N GLU A 160 7.74 2.04 -2.44
CA GLU A 160 8.59 1.66 -3.59
C GLU A 160 7.90 0.76 -4.62
N PRO A 161 6.72 1.16 -5.16
CA PRO A 161 5.88 0.28 -5.98
C PRO A 161 6.50 -0.15 -7.31
N PHE A 162 7.68 0.34 -7.69
CA PHE A 162 8.36 0.03 -8.94
C PHE A 162 9.82 -0.41 -8.73
N SER A 163 10.23 -0.74 -7.51
CA SER A 163 11.61 -1.11 -7.18
C SER A 163 12.09 -2.39 -7.87
N GLN A 164 11.17 -3.30 -8.21
CA GLN A 164 11.44 -4.58 -8.87
C GLN A 164 11.02 -4.63 -10.34
N VAL A 165 10.59 -3.52 -10.91
CA VAL A 165 10.34 -3.44 -12.35
C VAL A 165 11.69 -3.32 -13.05
N ASP A 166 12.04 -4.32 -13.87
CA ASP A 166 13.31 -4.43 -14.57
C ASP A 166 13.78 -3.10 -15.18
N ASN A 167 15.05 -2.78 -14.95
CA ASN A 167 15.74 -1.60 -15.50
C ASN A 167 15.80 -1.56 -17.06
N PHE A 168 15.24 -2.56 -17.73
CA PHE A 168 15.25 -2.69 -19.19
C PHE A 168 14.36 -1.69 -19.94
N ARG A 169 13.44 -1.00 -19.25
CA ARG A 169 12.58 0.03 -19.88
C ARG A 169 12.95 1.47 -19.56
N LYS A 170 14.07 1.70 -18.88
CA LYS A 170 14.54 3.08 -18.61
C LYS A 170 15.23 3.77 -19.79
N ASN A 171 15.53 3.05 -20.86
CA ASN A 171 16.25 3.59 -22.02
C ASN A 171 15.36 3.94 -23.21
N ASP A 172 14.04 3.79 -23.12
CA ASP A 172 13.11 4.05 -24.23
C ASP A 172 12.14 5.23 -23.93
N LEU A 173 12.57 6.18 -23.08
CA LEU A 173 11.88 7.45 -22.87
C LEU A 173 12.81 8.63 -23.11
#